data_0c8fc3539b9d99df2785a7f7deb70391
#
_entry.id   0c8fc3539b9d99df2785a7f7deb70391
#
_cell.length_a   1.000
_cell.length_b   1.000
_cell.length_c   1.000
_cell.angle_alpha   90.00
_cell.angle_beta   90.00
_cell.angle_gamma   90.00
#
_symmetry.space_group_name_H-M   'P 1'
#
loop_
_entity.id
_entity.type
_entity.pdbx_description
1 polymer ?
#
loop_
_entity_poly.entity_id
_entity_poly.type
_entity_poly.pdbx_seq_one_letter_code
_entity_poly.pdbx_strand_id
1 'polypeptide(L)'
;MNTPIVILNYKTYLESSGENALELARALKSASEESGITMVAAPQAADIYRIQDQISLSIFAQHIDPITPGGHTGSNLIETLIEAGISGSLINHSENRMKLADIDEVIQLCKQNDIESCVCTNNIATSKAI
;
A
#
# COMPACT_ATOMS: atom_id res chain seq x y z
N MET A 1 4.20 -12.99 -3.20
CA MET A 1 5.45 -12.64 -2.48
C MET A 1 5.91 -13.78 -1.57
N ASN A 2 7.22 -13.92 -1.36
CA ASN A 2 7.74 -14.93 -0.43
C ASN A 2 7.57 -14.47 1.03
N THR A 3 7.15 -15.39 1.89
CA THR A 3 7.01 -15.16 3.35
C THR A 3 8.27 -15.58 4.11
N PRO A 4 8.59 -14.95 5.26
CA PRO A 4 7.84 -13.85 5.86
C PRO A 4 7.97 -12.52 5.11
N ILE A 5 6.97 -11.64 5.29
CA ILE A 5 6.94 -10.30 4.70
C ILE A 5 6.86 -9.29 5.83
N VAL A 6 7.64 -8.22 5.75
CA VAL A 6 7.55 -7.06 6.63
C VAL A 6 7.00 -5.88 5.84
N ILE A 7 5.87 -5.33 6.25
CA ILE A 7 5.28 -4.13 5.64
C ILE A 7 5.51 -2.96 6.60
N LEU A 8 6.28 -1.97 6.17
CA LEU A 8 6.52 -0.75 6.93
C LEU A 8 5.53 0.33 6.48
N ASN A 9 4.52 0.57 7.33
CA ASN A 9 3.55 1.64 7.10
C ASN A 9 4.15 2.99 7.51
N TYR A 10 4.38 3.87 6.54
CA TYR A 10 4.95 5.21 6.73
C TYR A 10 3.98 6.19 7.41
N LYS A 11 2.68 5.85 7.40
CA LYS A 11 1.62 6.74 7.88
C LYS A 11 1.71 8.12 7.21
N THR A 12 1.49 9.21 7.95
CA THR A 12 1.55 10.59 7.45
C THR A 12 2.54 11.44 8.26
N TYR A 13 3.56 10.80 8.84
CA TYR A 13 4.59 11.50 9.59
C TYR A 13 5.54 12.27 8.66
N LEU A 14 6.01 13.45 9.08
CA LEU A 14 6.99 14.23 8.31
C LEU A 14 8.32 13.49 8.14
N GLU A 15 8.70 12.68 9.12
CA GLU A 15 9.90 11.85 9.12
C GLU A 15 9.89 10.76 8.03
N SER A 16 8.73 10.51 7.44
CA SER A 16 8.54 9.53 6.37
C SER A 16 7.87 10.12 5.12
N SER A 17 8.02 11.43 4.90
CA SER A 17 7.42 12.15 3.78
C SER A 17 8.48 12.82 2.91
N GLY A 18 8.23 12.95 1.62
CA GLY A 18 9.12 13.62 0.67
C GLY A 18 10.50 12.95 0.57
N GLU A 19 11.58 13.71 0.73
CA GLU A 19 12.95 13.17 0.70
C GLU A 19 13.19 12.18 1.84
N ASN A 20 12.57 12.36 3.02
CA ASN A 20 12.68 11.42 4.11
C ASN A 20 12.04 10.07 3.77
N ALA A 21 10.95 10.06 2.98
CA ALA A 21 10.35 8.82 2.48
C ALA A 21 11.34 8.03 1.60
N LEU A 22 12.10 8.74 0.76
CA LEU A 22 13.11 8.15 -0.10
C LEU A 22 14.28 7.57 0.72
N GLU A 23 14.79 8.31 1.70
CA GLU A 23 15.87 7.85 2.59
C GLU A 23 15.42 6.61 3.42
N LEU A 24 14.20 6.62 3.92
CA LEU A 24 13.65 5.47 4.64
C LEU A 24 13.49 4.24 3.73
N ALA A 25 13.11 4.44 2.46
CA ALA A 25 13.03 3.36 1.48
C ALA A 25 14.42 2.78 1.15
N ARG A 26 15.49 3.60 1.09
CA ARG A 26 16.87 3.12 0.94
C ARG A 26 17.29 2.24 2.10
N ALA A 27 17.00 2.66 3.33
CA ALA A 27 17.29 1.88 4.52
C ALA A 27 16.52 0.55 4.54
N LEU A 28 15.24 0.58 4.14
CA LEU A 28 14.41 -0.63 4.06
C LEU A 28 14.93 -1.60 2.99
N LYS A 29 15.36 -1.09 1.85
CA LYS A 29 15.99 -1.89 0.78
C LYS A 29 17.27 -2.59 1.28
N SER A 30 18.17 -1.86 1.94
CA SER A 30 19.38 -2.44 2.53
C SER A 30 19.06 -3.52 3.56
N ALA A 31 18.12 -3.26 4.45
CA ALA A 31 17.70 -4.24 5.44
C ALA A 31 17.11 -5.51 4.81
N SER A 32 16.34 -5.37 3.73
CA SER A 32 15.81 -6.49 2.95
C SER A 32 16.91 -7.34 2.33
N GLU A 33 17.91 -6.69 1.73
CA GLU A 33 19.05 -7.37 1.10
C GLU A 33 19.93 -8.09 2.14
N GLU A 34 20.20 -7.45 3.28
CA GLU A 34 21.01 -8.03 4.35
C GLU A 34 20.33 -9.22 5.04
N SER A 35 19.03 -9.13 5.27
CA SER A 35 18.27 -10.17 6.00
C SER A 35 17.76 -11.30 5.12
N GLY A 36 17.61 -11.07 3.81
CA GLY A 36 16.91 -11.96 2.89
C GLY A 36 15.39 -12.00 3.10
N ILE A 37 14.84 -11.10 3.93
CA ILE A 37 13.39 -10.99 4.19
C ILE A 37 12.78 -9.99 3.22
N THR A 38 11.65 -10.35 2.61
CA THR A 38 10.89 -9.43 1.77
C THR A 38 10.36 -8.27 2.61
N MET A 39 10.76 -7.05 2.27
CA MET A 39 10.29 -5.83 2.92
C MET A 39 9.54 -4.95 1.92
N VAL A 40 8.44 -4.36 2.38
CA VAL A 40 7.53 -3.55 1.59
C VAL A 40 7.39 -2.19 2.27
N ALA A 41 7.52 -1.10 1.50
CA ALA A 41 7.20 0.24 1.97
C ALA A 41 5.73 0.56 1.66
N ALA A 42 5.04 1.19 2.62
CA ALA A 42 3.70 1.74 2.39
C ALA A 42 3.70 3.26 2.66
N PRO A 43 4.21 4.07 1.71
CA PRO A 43 4.27 5.52 1.82
C PRO A 43 2.94 6.18 1.50
N GLN A 44 2.85 7.50 1.74
CA GLN A 44 1.75 8.30 1.21
C GLN A 44 1.73 8.26 -0.33
N ALA A 45 0.55 8.39 -0.92
CA ALA A 45 0.37 8.32 -2.38
C ALA A 45 1.29 9.28 -3.16
N ALA A 46 1.52 10.48 -2.63
CA ALA A 46 2.38 11.50 -3.23
C ALA A 46 3.86 11.06 -3.36
N ASP A 47 4.32 10.11 -2.55
CA ASP A 47 5.72 9.67 -2.52
C ASP A 47 5.96 8.32 -3.23
N ILE A 48 4.91 7.63 -3.68
CA ILE A 48 5.03 6.32 -4.35
C ILE A 48 5.95 6.41 -5.57
N TYR A 49 5.64 7.29 -6.52
CA TYR A 49 6.43 7.46 -7.73
C TYR A 49 7.85 7.95 -7.42
N ARG A 50 8.01 8.88 -6.46
CA ARG A 50 9.33 9.35 -6.01
C ARG A 50 10.25 8.20 -5.60
N ILE A 51 9.74 7.21 -4.89
CA ILE A 51 10.50 6.04 -4.45
C ILE A 51 10.73 5.10 -5.62
N GLN A 52 9.69 4.74 -6.39
CA GLN A 52 9.79 3.79 -7.50
C GLN A 52 10.73 4.24 -8.61
N ASP A 53 10.81 5.53 -8.86
CA ASP A 53 11.72 6.11 -9.88
C ASP A 53 13.21 5.89 -9.53
N GLN A 54 13.53 5.68 -8.26
CA GLN A 54 14.92 5.62 -7.79
C GLN A 54 15.31 4.30 -7.11
N ILE A 55 14.36 3.55 -6.58
CA ILE A 55 14.63 2.37 -5.76
C ILE A 55 13.75 1.20 -6.19
N SER A 56 14.39 0.07 -6.52
CA SER A 56 13.68 -1.19 -6.75
C SER A 56 13.27 -1.81 -5.41
N LEU A 57 12.06 -1.52 -4.97
CA LEU A 57 11.47 -1.99 -3.72
C LEU A 57 9.97 -2.25 -3.96
N SER A 58 9.41 -3.28 -3.34
CA SER A 58 7.96 -3.47 -3.34
C SER A 58 7.27 -2.35 -2.56
N ILE A 59 6.26 -1.74 -3.16
CA ILE A 59 5.49 -0.65 -2.54
C ILE A 59 4.02 -1.01 -2.50
N PHE A 60 3.40 -0.80 -1.34
CA PHE A 60 1.96 -0.85 -1.15
C PHE A 60 1.40 0.57 -1.02
N ALA A 61 0.25 0.81 -1.61
CA ALA A 61 -0.52 2.00 -1.26
C ALA A 61 -1.04 1.89 0.17
N GLN A 62 -1.25 3.02 0.83
CA GLN A 62 -1.89 3.04 2.15
C GLN A 62 -3.42 2.87 2.06
N HIS A 63 -4.01 3.17 0.89
CA HIS A 63 -5.43 3.14 0.65
C HIS A 63 -5.74 3.17 -0.85
N ILE A 64 -6.79 2.47 -1.24
CA ILE A 64 -7.41 2.54 -2.57
C ILE A 64 -8.89 2.81 -2.37
N ASP A 65 -9.45 3.75 -3.14
CA ASP A 65 -10.90 4.01 -3.13
C ASP A 65 -11.64 3.08 -4.07
N PRO A 66 -12.86 2.62 -3.72
CA PRO A 66 -13.68 1.75 -4.56
C PRO A 66 -14.37 2.56 -5.66
N ILE A 67 -13.60 3.06 -6.61
CA ILE A 67 -14.06 3.93 -7.69
C ILE A 67 -13.54 3.47 -9.05
N THR A 68 -14.24 3.89 -10.09
CA THR A 68 -13.80 3.81 -11.48
C THR A 68 -13.37 5.19 -11.97
N PRO A 69 -12.61 5.31 -13.08
CA PRO A 69 -12.25 6.61 -13.64
C PRO A 69 -13.46 7.52 -13.86
N GLY A 70 -13.40 8.77 -13.38
CA GLY A 70 -14.51 9.71 -13.45
C GLY A 70 -14.43 10.87 -12.48
N GLY A 71 -15.57 11.38 -12.04
CA GLY A 71 -15.71 12.55 -11.20
C GLY A 71 -15.52 12.29 -9.71
N HIS A 72 -14.32 11.90 -9.28
CA HIS A 72 -13.99 11.53 -7.90
C HIS A 72 -12.82 12.35 -7.36
N THR A 73 -12.91 13.67 -7.46
CA THR A 73 -11.83 14.58 -7.02
C THR A 73 -11.36 14.27 -5.59
N GLY A 74 -10.04 14.06 -5.43
CA GLY A 74 -9.42 13.78 -4.14
C GLY A 74 -9.31 12.29 -3.77
N SER A 75 -9.90 11.40 -4.55
CA SER A 75 -9.83 9.96 -4.30
C SER A 75 -8.58 9.31 -4.91
N ASN A 76 -8.20 8.17 -4.37
CA ASN A 76 -7.10 7.33 -4.85
C ASN A 76 -7.61 6.31 -5.85
N LEU A 77 -7.37 6.55 -7.12
CA LEU A 77 -7.71 5.65 -8.23
C LEU A 77 -6.66 4.54 -8.36
N ILE A 78 -7.08 3.28 -8.41
CA ILE A 78 -6.17 2.13 -8.46
C ILE A 78 -5.24 2.17 -9.69
N GLU A 79 -5.76 2.52 -10.85
CA GLU A 79 -4.97 2.58 -12.09
C GLU A 79 -3.82 3.58 -11.99
N THR A 80 -4.06 4.74 -11.38
CA THR A 80 -3.02 5.76 -11.17
C THR A 80 -1.95 5.28 -10.19
N LEU A 81 -2.36 4.58 -9.13
CA LEU A 81 -1.42 4.04 -8.15
C LEU A 81 -0.57 2.91 -8.75
N ILE A 82 -1.15 2.06 -9.60
CA ILE A 82 -0.41 1.02 -10.33
C ILE A 82 0.60 1.66 -11.28
N GLU A 83 0.21 2.68 -12.02
CA GLU A 83 1.12 3.44 -12.89
C GLU A 83 2.25 4.09 -12.10
N ALA A 84 1.98 4.53 -10.87
CA ALA A 84 3.00 5.04 -9.96
C ALA A 84 3.94 3.95 -9.40
N GLY A 85 3.56 2.67 -9.51
CA GLY A 85 4.43 1.52 -9.21
C GLY A 85 4.08 0.71 -7.97
N ILE A 86 2.82 0.70 -7.52
CA ILE A 86 2.44 -0.18 -6.42
C ILE A 86 2.37 -1.65 -6.85
N SER A 87 2.70 -2.54 -5.92
CA SER A 87 2.50 -3.99 -6.04
C SER A 87 1.39 -4.52 -5.13
N GLY A 88 0.76 -3.66 -4.36
CA GLY A 88 -0.33 -4.00 -3.46
C GLY A 88 -0.86 -2.80 -2.69
N SER A 89 -1.77 -3.04 -1.75
CA SER A 89 -2.33 -2.00 -0.89
C SER A 89 -2.68 -2.51 0.50
N LEU A 90 -2.55 -1.63 1.49
CA LEU A 90 -3.26 -1.74 2.75
C LEU A 90 -4.73 -1.37 2.51
N ILE A 91 -5.64 -2.09 3.15
CA ILE A 91 -7.09 -1.89 3.02
C ILE A 91 -7.69 -1.84 4.42
N ASN A 92 -8.60 -0.91 4.68
CA ASN A 92 -9.34 -0.81 5.94
C ASN A 92 -8.45 -0.63 7.19
N HIS A 93 -7.34 0.10 7.07
CA HIS A 93 -6.51 0.41 8.23
C HIS A 93 -7.31 1.13 9.32
N SER A 94 -6.97 0.93 10.60
CA SER A 94 -7.68 1.52 11.75
C SER A 94 -7.81 3.04 11.70
N GLU A 95 -6.88 3.71 11.03
CA GLU A 95 -6.90 5.17 10.83
C GLU A 95 -7.72 5.62 9.62
N ASN A 96 -8.18 4.70 8.78
CA ASN A 96 -8.99 4.97 7.58
C ASN A 96 -9.93 3.79 7.30
N ARG A 97 -10.96 3.64 8.12
CA ARG A 97 -11.93 2.54 8.04
C ARG A 97 -12.86 2.68 6.84
N MET A 98 -13.20 1.52 6.27
CA MET A 98 -14.08 1.38 5.12
C MET A 98 -15.33 0.58 5.48
N LYS A 99 -16.39 0.75 4.71
CA LYS A 99 -17.57 -0.12 4.78
C LYS A 99 -17.22 -1.51 4.22
N LEU A 100 -17.87 -2.55 4.72
CA LEU A 100 -17.61 -3.93 4.28
C LEU A 100 -17.76 -4.11 2.76
N ALA A 101 -18.78 -3.48 2.17
CA ALA A 101 -18.99 -3.52 0.72
C ALA A 101 -17.84 -2.86 -0.06
N ASP A 102 -17.30 -1.75 0.44
CA ASP A 102 -16.18 -1.05 -0.19
C ASP A 102 -14.88 -1.87 -0.07
N ILE A 103 -14.69 -2.58 1.05
CA ILE A 103 -13.55 -3.51 1.24
C ILE A 103 -13.60 -4.61 0.18
N ASP A 104 -14.75 -5.25 -0.01
CA ASP A 104 -14.93 -6.30 -1.02
C ASP A 104 -14.61 -5.76 -2.43
N GLU A 105 -15.14 -4.59 -2.78
CA GLU A 105 -14.90 -3.97 -4.08
C GLU A 105 -13.40 -3.70 -4.31
N VAL A 106 -12.68 -3.15 -3.32
CA VAL A 106 -11.24 -2.90 -3.44
C VAL A 106 -10.46 -4.21 -3.54
N ILE A 107 -10.83 -5.26 -2.81
CA ILE A 107 -10.20 -6.58 -2.94
C ILE A 107 -10.37 -7.12 -4.37
N GLN A 108 -11.58 -6.99 -4.95
CA GLN A 108 -11.83 -7.41 -6.34
C GLN A 108 -11.00 -6.58 -7.33
N LEU A 109 -10.89 -5.27 -7.12
CA LEU A 109 -10.03 -4.40 -7.94
C LEU A 109 -8.56 -4.84 -7.88
N CYS A 110 -8.04 -5.11 -6.69
CA CYS A 110 -6.67 -5.64 -6.53
C CYS A 110 -6.48 -6.96 -7.29
N LYS A 111 -7.42 -7.89 -7.13
CA LYS A 111 -7.38 -9.18 -7.80
C LYS A 111 -7.45 -9.07 -9.33
N GLN A 112 -8.31 -8.19 -9.87
CA GLN A 112 -8.43 -7.95 -11.32
C GLN A 112 -7.15 -7.35 -11.93
N ASN A 113 -6.40 -6.60 -11.13
CA ASN A 113 -5.15 -5.96 -11.54
C ASN A 113 -3.88 -6.73 -11.14
N ASP A 114 -4.02 -7.94 -10.60
CA ASP A 114 -2.92 -8.81 -10.16
C ASP A 114 -1.96 -8.13 -9.17
N ILE A 115 -2.52 -7.37 -8.22
CA ILE A 115 -1.79 -6.78 -7.12
C ILE A 115 -2.23 -7.35 -5.77
N GLU A 116 -1.35 -7.31 -4.78
CA GLU A 116 -1.59 -7.86 -3.46
C GLU A 116 -2.55 -6.99 -2.65
N SER A 117 -3.36 -7.63 -1.80
CA SER A 117 -4.23 -6.94 -0.85
C SER A 117 -3.89 -7.33 0.60
N CYS A 118 -3.69 -6.34 1.46
CA CYS A 118 -3.46 -6.53 2.89
C CYS A 118 -4.58 -5.86 3.69
N VAL A 119 -5.60 -6.64 4.06
CA VAL A 119 -6.80 -6.14 4.74
C VAL A 119 -6.60 -6.13 6.24
N CYS A 120 -6.77 -4.97 6.85
CA CYS A 120 -6.71 -4.78 8.30
C CYS A 120 -8.06 -5.06 8.94
N THR A 121 -8.07 -5.86 9.99
CA THR A 121 -9.28 -6.20 10.76
C THR A 121 -9.04 -5.98 12.26
N ASN A 122 -10.12 -5.76 13.01
CA ASN A 122 -10.05 -5.52 14.44
C ASN A 122 -10.27 -6.77 15.30
N ASN A 123 -10.70 -7.88 14.68
CA ASN A 123 -10.91 -9.15 15.37
C ASN A 123 -10.99 -10.33 14.38
N ILE A 124 -10.92 -11.54 14.92
CA ILE A 124 -10.95 -12.78 14.14
C ILE A 124 -12.27 -12.97 13.39
N ALA A 125 -13.40 -12.59 13.99
CA ALA A 125 -14.71 -12.76 13.35
C ALA A 125 -14.80 -11.90 12.07
N THR A 126 -14.38 -10.65 12.13
CA THR A 126 -14.27 -9.76 10.97
C THR A 126 -13.29 -10.30 9.92
N SER A 127 -12.14 -10.80 10.37
CA SER A 127 -11.14 -11.38 9.47
C SER A 127 -11.66 -12.60 8.68
N LYS A 128 -12.55 -13.39 9.29
CA LYS A 128 -13.17 -14.53 8.62
C LYS A 128 -14.33 -14.15 7.69
N ALA A 129 -14.90 -12.96 7.89
CA ALA A 129 -16.03 -12.45 7.10
C ALA A 129 -15.60 -11.75 5.81
N ILE A 130 -14.33 -11.32 5.73
CA ILE A 130 -13.68 -10.72 4.58
C ILE A 130 -12.94 -11.80 3.76
#